data_f046fdf588b16718376c77796f84083c
#
_entry.id   f046fdf588b16718376c77796f84083c
#
_cell.length_a   1.000
_cell.length_b   1.000
_cell.length_c   1.000
_cell.angle_alpha   90.00
_cell.angle_beta   90.00
_cell.angle_gamma   90.00
#
_symmetry.space_group_name_H-M   'P 1'
#
loop_
_entity.id
_entity.type
_entity.pdbx_description
1 polymer ?
#
loop_
_entity_poly.entity_id
_entity_poly.type
_entity_poly.pdbx_seq_one_letter_code
_entity_poly.pdbx_strand_id
1 'polypeptide(L)'
;DMEEILSTMTSTTKMLTYLLGSIAAISLLVGGIGIMNIMLVSVTERTREIGTRLAIGAMENEVLLQFLVEAIVLSTLGGIIGIFLGLSIGVVVVNMMDLPFILNEQIILISFIFSTLIGVFFGYFPAQKAAKLNPIDALRYE
;
A
#
# COMPACT_ATOMS: atom_id res chain seq x y z
N ASP A 1 7.71 -44.49 -0.45
CA ASP A 1 8.77 -44.36 0.58
C ASP A 1 8.59 -43.03 1.34
N MET A 2 9.07 -43.01 2.61
CA MET A 2 8.94 -41.85 3.49
C MET A 2 9.54 -40.56 2.85
N GLU A 3 10.67 -40.66 2.16
CA GLU A 3 11.31 -39.58 1.47
C GLU A 3 10.45 -39.00 0.33
N GLU A 4 9.77 -39.88 -0.40
CA GLU A 4 8.87 -39.46 -1.49
C GLU A 4 7.63 -38.72 -0.95
N ILE A 5 7.08 -39.18 0.18
CA ILE A 5 5.97 -38.50 0.87
C ILE A 5 6.41 -37.10 1.35
N LEU A 6 7.57 -37.02 2.01
CA LEU A 6 8.11 -35.73 2.49
C LEU A 6 8.41 -34.75 1.33
N SER A 7 8.98 -35.28 0.24
CA SER A 7 9.26 -34.44 -0.94
C SER A 7 7.97 -33.92 -1.60
N THR A 8 6.96 -34.78 -1.68
CA THR A 8 5.64 -34.40 -2.22
C THR A 8 4.94 -33.37 -1.34
N MET A 9 4.95 -33.55 -0.02
CA MET A 9 4.40 -32.59 0.93
C MET A 9 5.13 -31.22 0.84
N THR A 10 6.46 -31.24 0.75
CA THR A 10 7.27 -30.02 0.62
C THR A 10 6.97 -29.30 -0.68
N SER A 11 6.86 -30.02 -1.81
CA SER A 11 6.56 -29.39 -3.10
C SER A 11 5.14 -28.84 -3.15
N THR A 12 4.17 -29.54 -2.56
CA THR A 12 2.80 -29.04 -2.44
C THR A 12 2.72 -27.77 -1.60
N THR A 13 3.41 -27.75 -0.45
CA THR A 13 3.47 -26.56 0.42
C THR A 13 4.11 -25.37 -0.30
N LYS A 14 5.20 -25.60 -1.05
CA LYS A 14 5.83 -24.55 -1.87
C LYS A 14 4.87 -24.01 -2.93
N MET A 15 4.17 -24.89 -3.64
CA MET A 15 3.21 -24.47 -4.66
C MET A 15 2.08 -23.64 -4.07
N LEU A 16 1.52 -24.03 -2.91
CA LEU A 16 0.51 -23.25 -2.19
C LEU A 16 1.05 -21.91 -1.73
N THR A 17 2.29 -21.87 -1.24
CA THR A 17 2.94 -20.60 -0.83
C THR A 17 3.10 -19.63 -2.01
N TYR A 18 3.54 -20.13 -3.17
CA TYR A 18 3.64 -19.29 -4.38
C TYR A 18 2.27 -18.81 -4.88
N LEU A 19 1.25 -19.66 -4.82
CA LEU A 19 -0.11 -19.29 -5.20
C LEU A 19 -0.65 -18.20 -4.28
N LEU A 20 -0.55 -18.38 -2.96
CA LEU A 20 -0.99 -17.38 -1.98
C LEU A 20 -0.20 -16.09 -2.10
N GLY A 21 1.11 -16.18 -2.31
CA GLY A 21 1.97 -15.02 -2.55
C GLY A 21 1.58 -14.24 -3.80
N SER A 22 1.21 -14.94 -4.87
CA SER A 22 0.72 -14.30 -6.10
C SER A 22 -0.61 -13.57 -5.90
N ILE A 23 -1.55 -14.19 -5.17
CA ILE A 23 -2.83 -13.57 -4.81
C ILE A 23 -2.59 -12.32 -3.94
N ALA A 24 -1.70 -12.42 -2.96
CA ALA A 24 -1.34 -11.29 -2.10
C ALA A 24 -0.71 -10.15 -2.90
N ALA A 25 0.18 -10.45 -3.86
CA ALA A 25 0.79 -9.44 -4.72
C ALA A 25 -0.25 -8.71 -5.59
N ILE A 26 -1.18 -9.45 -6.21
CA ILE A 26 -2.27 -8.86 -6.99
C ILE A 26 -3.17 -8.00 -6.10
N SER A 27 -3.53 -8.49 -4.91
CA SER A 27 -4.36 -7.73 -3.95
C SER A 27 -3.68 -6.42 -3.54
N LEU A 28 -2.36 -6.45 -3.35
CA LEU A 28 -1.57 -5.29 -2.99
C LEU A 28 -1.49 -4.26 -4.15
N LEU A 29 -1.35 -4.73 -5.40
CA LEU A 29 -1.42 -3.86 -6.58
C LEU A 29 -2.78 -3.17 -6.70
N VAL A 30 -3.87 -3.91 -6.51
CA VAL A 30 -5.23 -3.34 -6.52
C VAL A 30 -5.39 -2.30 -5.40
N GLY A 31 -4.89 -2.59 -4.19
CA GLY A 31 -4.86 -1.65 -3.08
C GLY A 31 -4.06 -0.38 -3.40
N GLY A 32 -2.90 -0.52 -4.03
CA GLY A 32 -2.07 0.59 -4.48
C GLY A 32 -2.77 1.48 -5.53
N ILE A 33 -3.46 0.87 -6.49
CA ILE A 33 -4.30 1.61 -7.46
C ILE A 33 -5.42 2.35 -6.73
N GLY A 34 -5.99 1.75 -5.68
CA GLY A 34 -6.97 2.41 -4.82
C GLY A 34 -6.41 3.68 -4.16
N ILE A 35 -5.21 3.62 -3.59
CA ILE A 35 -4.50 4.78 -3.02
C ILE A 35 -4.29 5.86 -4.11
N MET A 36 -3.80 5.46 -5.27
CA MET A 36 -3.59 6.37 -6.40
C MET A 36 -4.88 7.10 -6.80
N ASN A 37 -6.00 6.37 -6.88
CA ASN A 37 -7.28 6.95 -7.26
C ASN A 37 -7.80 7.94 -6.21
N ILE A 38 -7.70 7.60 -4.91
CA ILE A 38 -8.08 8.51 -3.82
C ILE A 38 -7.24 9.78 -3.88
N MET A 39 -5.93 9.65 -4.09
CA MET A 39 -5.02 10.78 -4.19
C MET A 39 -5.30 11.65 -5.41
N LEU A 40 -5.63 11.06 -6.58
CA LEU A 40 -5.99 11.80 -7.78
C LEU A 40 -7.28 12.62 -7.57
N VAL A 41 -8.28 12.04 -6.90
CA VAL A 41 -9.51 12.76 -6.53
C VAL A 41 -9.17 13.91 -5.58
N SER A 42 -8.40 13.66 -4.52
CA SER A 42 -7.97 14.68 -3.55
C SER A 42 -7.23 15.85 -4.23
N VAL A 43 -6.32 15.57 -5.16
CA VAL A 43 -5.61 16.59 -5.94
C VAL A 43 -6.60 17.41 -6.80
N THR A 44 -7.56 16.74 -7.43
CA THR A 44 -8.55 17.41 -8.28
C THR A 44 -9.46 18.33 -7.46
N GLU A 45 -9.95 17.86 -6.30
CA GLU A 45 -10.78 18.66 -5.39
C GLU A 45 -10.04 19.88 -4.81
N ARG A 46 -8.72 19.75 -4.58
CA ARG A 46 -7.86 20.79 -4.03
C ARG A 46 -7.09 21.59 -5.09
N THR A 47 -7.41 21.43 -6.37
CA THR A 47 -6.68 22.07 -7.48
C THR A 47 -6.54 23.59 -7.28
N ARG A 48 -7.60 24.28 -6.88
CA ARG A 48 -7.58 25.73 -6.65
C ARG A 48 -6.70 26.13 -5.45
N GLU A 49 -6.75 25.37 -4.37
CA GLU A 49 -5.90 25.58 -3.19
C GLU A 49 -4.43 25.42 -3.54
N ILE A 50 -4.08 24.34 -4.26
CA ILE A 50 -2.72 24.07 -4.72
C ILE A 50 -2.25 25.20 -5.65
N GLY A 51 -3.08 25.59 -6.62
CA GLY A 51 -2.78 26.68 -7.53
C GLY A 51 -2.52 28.00 -6.82
N THR A 52 -3.32 28.33 -5.79
CA THR A 52 -3.10 29.53 -4.98
C THR A 52 -1.75 29.48 -4.26
N ARG A 53 -1.39 28.34 -3.65
CA ARG A 53 -0.10 28.17 -2.97
C ARG A 53 1.08 28.33 -3.92
N LEU A 54 1.02 27.73 -5.10
CA LEU A 54 2.04 27.88 -6.13
C LEU A 54 2.14 29.32 -6.65
N ALA A 55 1.00 30.01 -6.79
CA ALA A 55 0.96 31.40 -7.24
C ALA A 55 1.62 32.40 -6.26
N ILE A 56 1.54 32.12 -4.94
CA ILE A 56 2.19 32.95 -3.90
C ILE A 56 3.63 32.50 -3.60
N GLY A 57 4.17 31.54 -4.35
CA GLY A 57 5.60 31.18 -4.30
C GLY A 57 5.96 29.89 -3.58
N ALA A 58 5.00 29.00 -3.29
CA ALA A 58 5.32 27.65 -2.79
C ALA A 58 6.13 26.88 -3.84
N MET A 59 7.12 26.12 -3.38
CA MET A 59 7.93 25.30 -4.27
C MET A 59 7.17 24.01 -4.68
N GLU A 60 7.37 23.57 -5.92
CA GLU A 60 6.82 22.30 -6.41
C GLU A 60 7.17 21.12 -5.51
N ASN A 61 8.40 21.08 -4.97
CA ASN A 61 8.85 20.03 -4.07
C ASN A 61 8.11 20.02 -2.73
N GLU A 62 7.65 21.16 -2.24
CA GLU A 62 6.86 21.23 -1.00
C GLU A 62 5.49 20.60 -1.20
N VAL A 63 4.85 20.91 -2.34
CA VAL A 63 3.58 20.29 -2.72
C VAL A 63 3.74 18.79 -2.94
N LEU A 64 4.78 18.38 -3.68
CA LEU A 64 5.09 16.96 -3.91
C LEU A 64 5.25 16.19 -2.61
N LEU A 65 6.08 16.72 -1.69
CA LEU A 65 6.33 16.08 -0.39
C LEU A 65 5.06 15.99 0.45
N GLN A 66 4.23 17.03 0.46
CA GLN A 66 2.98 17.01 1.21
C GLN A 66 2.07 15.85 0.76
N PHE A 67 1.81 15.73 -0.54
CA PHE A 67 0.96 14.68 -1.06
C PHE A 67 1.60 13.28 -0.94
N LEU A 68 2.93 13.19 -1.06
CA LEU A 68 3.64 11.94 -0.86
C LEU A 68 3.54 11.46 0.60
N VAL A 69 3.69 12.36 1.57
CA VAL A 69 3.48 12.05 3.00
C VAL A 69 2.04 11.59 3.25
N GLU A 70 1.04 12.24 2.63
CA GLU A 70 -0.36 11.82 2.74
C GLU A 70 -0.56 10.38 2.24
N ALA A 71 0.04 10.01 1.11
CA ALA A 71 0.00 8.64 0.58
C ALA A 71 0.70 7.64 1.50
N ILE A 72 1.86 8.00 2.07
CA ILE A 72 2.59 7.16 3.02
C ILE A 72 1.76 6.93 4.29
N VAL A 73 1.12 7.95 4.83
CA VAL A 73 0.25 7.83 6.01
C VAL A 73 -0.92 6.89 5.73
N LEU A 74 -1.60 7.07 4.59
CA LEU A 74 -2.71 6.20 4.20
C LEU A 74 -2.28 4.74 4.07
N SER A 75 -1.17 4.46 3.38
CA SER A 75 -0.67 3.09 3.20
C SER A 75 -0.17 2.47 4.50
N THR A 76 0.48 3.25 5.35
CA THR A 76 0.98 2.79 6.66
C THR A 76 -0.16 2.42 7.60
N LEU A 77 -1.20 3.27 7.68
CA LEU A 77 -2.40 2.97 8.45
C LEU A 77 -3.13 1.73 7.92
N GLY A 78 -3.28 1.63 6.60
CA GLY A 78 -3.85 0.45 5.96
C GLY A 78 -3.03 -0.81 6.24
N GLY A 79 -1.70 -0.70 6.19
CA GLY A 79 -0.76 -1.79 6.50
C GLY A 79 -0.87 -2.26 7.95
N ILE A 80 -0.94 -1.35 8.91
CA ILE A 80 -1.13 -1.68 10.34
C ILE A 80 -2.45 -2.42 10.55
N ILE A 81 -3.55 -1.88 10.00
CA ILE A 81 -4.87 -2.51 10.08
C ILE A 81 -4.84 -3.89 9.43
N GLY A 82 -4.22 -4.01 8.24
CA GLY A 82 -4.09 -5.28 7.52
C GLY A 82 -3.31 -6.33 8.29
N ILE A 83 -2.19 -5.95 8.93
CA ILE A 83 -1.39 -6.83 9.78
C ILE A 83 -2.21 -7.29 10.98
N PHE A 84 -2.91 -6.36 11.66
CA PHE A 84 -3.74 -6.69 12.82
C PHE A 84 -4.87 -7.67 12.46
N LEU A 85 -5.59 -7.41 11.37
CA LEU A 85 -6.64 -8.30 10.88
C LEU A 85 -6.07 -9.66 10.44
N GLY A 86 -4.96 -9.67 9.72
CA GLY A 86 -4.30 -10.90 9.27
C GLY A 86 -3.85 -11.79 10.43
N LEU A 87 -3.24 -11.18 11.47
CA LEU A 87 -2.84 -11.91 12.67
C LEU A 87 -4.06 -12.42 13.45
N SER A 88 -5.10 -11.61 13.59
CA SER A 88 -6.33 -12.00 14.32
C SER A 88 -7.01 -13.18 13.65
N ILE A 89 -7.19 -13.13 12.33
CA ILE A 89 -7.77 -14.22 11.55
C ILE A 89 -6.86 -15.46 11.60
N GLY A 90 -5.54 -15.28 11.48
CA GLY A 90 -4.56 -16.34 11.56
C GLY A 90 -4.62 -17.12 12.88
N VAL A 91 -4.69 -16.41 14.01
CA VAL A 91 -4.85 -17.04 15.34
C VAL A 91 -6.13 -17.85 15.41
N VAL A 92 -7.26 -17.30 14.94
CA VAL A 92 -8.55 -18.02 14.98
C VAL A 92 -8.48 -19.30 14.15
N VAL A 93 -7.97 -19.24 12.92
CA VAL A 93 -7.89 -20.39 12.02
C VAL A 93 -6.97 -21.47 12.59
N VAL A 94 -5.79 -21.09 13.08
CA VAL A 94 -4.82 -22.04 13.65
C VAL A 94 -5.37 -22.73 14.90
N ASN A 95 -6.09 -21.97 15.78
CA ASN A 95 -6.75 -22.56 16.94
C ASN A 95 -7.89 -23.54 16.57
N MET A 96 -8.64 -23.24 15.49
CA MET A 96 -9.66 -24.19 15.00
C MET A 96 -9.09 -25.49 14.43
N MET A 97 -7.82 -25.47 14.02
CA MET A 97 -7.11 -26.65 13.49
C MET A 97 -6.29 -27.39 14.56
N ASP A 98 -6.35 -26.95 15.83
CA ASP A 98 -5.53 -27.49 16.94
C ASP A 98 -4.01 -27.44 16.64
N LEU A 99 -3.56 -26.43 15.88
CA LEU A 99 -2.16 -26.23 15.54
C LEU A 99 -1.52 -25.16 16.44
N PRO A 100 -0.20 -25.23 16.71
CA PRO A 100 0.50 -24.17 17.43
C PRO A 100 0.62 -22.90 16.57
N PHE A 101 0.21 -21.76 17.12
CA PHE A 101 0.42 -20.47 16.47
C PHE A 101 1.87 -20.02 16.63
N ILE A 102 2.59 -19.88 15.53
CA ILE A 102 3.98 -19.41 15.51
C ILE A 102 3.99 -18.01 14.87
N LEU A 103 4.27 -16.99 15.69
CA LEU A 103 4.40 -15.64 15.22
C LEU A 103 5.79 -15.41 14.61
N ASN A 104 5.85 -14.99 13.36
CA ASN A 104 7.09 -14.65 12.67
C ASN A 104 7.23 -13.13 12.55
N GLU A 105 8.06 -12.54 13.39
CA GLU A 105 8.32 -11.10 13.43
C GLU A 105 8.87 -10.56 12.11
N GLN A 106 9.66 -11.35 11.39
CA GLN A 106 10.23 -10.96 10.10
C GLN A 106 9.15 -10.75 9.04
N ILE A 107 8.13 -11.61 9.01
CA ILE A 107 7.01 -11.49 8.07
C ILE A 107 6.21 -10.21 8.37
N ILE A 108 5.98 -9.89 9.64
CA ILE A 108 5.28 -8.67 10.04
C ILE A 108 6.06 -7.43 9.57
N LEU A 109 7.37 -7.41 9.82
CA LEU A 109 8.23 -6.29 9.41
C LEU A 109 8.27 -6.13 7.89
N ILE A 110 8.43 -7.23 7.15
CA ILE A 110 8.43 -7.23 5.68
C ILE A 110 7.08 -6.71 5.16
N SER A 111 5.97 -7.16 5.71
CA SER A 111 4.62 -6.73 5.32
C SER A 111 4.43 -5.23 5.55
N PHE A 112 4.90 -4.70 6.67
CA PHE A 112 4.84 -3.27 7.00
C PHE A 112 5.67 -2.43 6.02
N ILE A 113 6.92 -2.82 5.77
CA ILE A 113 7.81 -2.13 4.82
C ILE A 113 7.21 -2.16 3.42
N PHE A 114 6.71 -3.32 3.00
CA PHE A 114 6.15 -3.48 1.66
C PHE A 114 4.88 -2.64 1.46
N SER A 115 4.01 -2.59 2.46
CA SER A 115 2.81 -1.72 2.46
C SER A 115 3.19 -0.25 2.30
N THR A 116 4.20 0.22 3.05
CA THR A 116 4.69 1.61 2.96
C THR A 116 5.29 1.91 1.59
N LEU A 117 6.08 0.99 1.02
CA LEU A 117 6.66 1.14 -0.32
C LEU A 117 5.58 1.26 -1.41
N ILE A 118 4.51 0.50 -1.29
CA ILE A 118 3.35 0.61 -2.19
C ILE A 118 2.72 1.99 -2.12
N GLY A 119 2.57 2.55 -0.92
CA GLY A 119 2.10 3.93 -0.74
C GLY A 119 2.98 4.96 -1.43
N VAL A 120 4.30 4.83 -1.29
CA VAL A 120 5.26 5.70 -1.98
C VAL A 120 5.12 5.57 -3.49
N PHE A 121 5.11 4.34 -4.00
CA PHE A 121 5.08 4.06 -5.44
C PHE A 121 3.80 4.59 -6.10
N PHE A 122 2.65 4.25 -5.56
CA PHE A 122 1.36 4.66 -6.13
C PHE A 122 0.97 6.10 -5.76
N GLY A 123 1.51 6.65 -4.67
CA GLY A 123 1.30 8.04 -4.28
C GLY A 123 2.17 9.04 -5.05
N TYR A 124 3.30 8.60 -5.58
CA TYR A 124 4.23 9.48 -6.29
C TYR A 124 3.61 10.14 -7.53
N PHE A 125 2.88 9.37 -8.35
CA PHE A 125 2.28 9.88 -9.58
C PHE A 125 1.26 11.02 -9.32
N PRO A 126 0.24 10.86 -8.44
CA PRO A 126 -0.66 11.96 -8.10
C PRO A 126 0.03 13.12 -7.40
N ALA A 127 1.02 12.86 -6.54
CA ALA A 127 1.80 13.91 -5.90
C ALA A 127 2.57 14.77 -6.91
N GLN A 128 3.20 14.14 -7.91
CA GLN A 128 3.87 14.85 -8.99
C GLN A 128 2.90 15.64 -9.86
N LYS A 129 1.70 15.11 -10.11
CA LYS A 129 0.65 15.83 -10.85
C LYS A 129 0.21 17.08 -10.10
N ALA A 130 0.06 17.02 -8.78
CA ALA A 130 -0.26 18.16 -7.94
C ALA A 130 0.85 19.21 -7.97
N ALA A 131 2.11 18.81 -7.86
CA ALA A 131 3.27 19.70 -7.83
C ALA A 131 3.47 20.48 -9.14
N LYS A 132 3.10 19.87 -10.27
CA LYS A 132 3.26 20.45 -11.62
C LYS A 132 2.01 21.18 -12.12
N LEU A 133 1.04 21.47 -11.27
CA LEU A 133 -0.12 22.25 -11.65
C LEU A 133 0.29 23.68 -12.08
N ASN A 134 -0.25 24.11 -13.23
CA ASN A 134 -0.09 25.51 -13.65
C ASN A 134 -1.01 26.40 -12.80
N PRO A 135 -0.48 27.36 -12.05
CA PRO A 135 -1.29 28.22 -11.17
C PRO A 135 -2.42 28.97 -11.92
N ILE A 136 -2.17 29.37 -13.16
CA ILE A 136 -3.14 30.12 -13.97
C ILE A 136 -4.34 29.23 -14.32
N ASP A 137 -4.06 27.99 -14.74
CA ASP A 137 -5.11 27.03 -15.12
C ASP A 137 -5.86 26.54 -13.87
N ALA A 138 -5.15 26.33 -12.77
CA ALA A 138 -5.74 25.91 -11.49
C ALA A 138 -6.71 26.95 -10.91
N LEU A 139 -6.44 28.23 -11.09
CA LEU A 139 -7.32 29.33 -10.63
C LEU A 139 -8.52 29.56 -11.54
N ARG A 140 -8.48 29.05 -12.78
CA ARG A 140 -9.60 29.12 -13.74
C ARG A 140 -10.54 27.90 -13.62
N TYR A 141 -10.18 26.92 -12.81
CA TYR A 141 -10.98 25.71 -12.64
C TYR A 141 -12.25 26.05 -11.84
N GLU A 142 -13.41 25.99 -12.50
CA GLU A 142 -14.75 26.04 -11.90
C GLU A 142 -15.27 24.63 -11.63
#